data_516012c175df5ee719b64869e135684f
#
_entry.id   516012c175df5ee719b64869e135684f
#
_cell.length_a   1.000
_cell.length_b   1.000
_cell.length_c   1.000
_cell.angle_alpha   90.00
_cell.angle_beta   90.00
_cell.angle_gamma   90.00
#
_symmetry.space_group_name_H-M   'P 1'
#
loop_
_entity.id
_entity.type
_entity.pdbx_description
1 polymer ?
#
loop_
_entity_poly.entity_id
_entity_poly.type
_entity_poly.pdbx_seq_one_letter_code
_entity_poly.pdbx_strand_id
1 'polypeptide(L)'
;MSVFNGMFPIVKGKEGATRAFAAEVAGPRQADFRAHHARANTTRETWTIQETPMGSFLLVWFEGDIEKAFGDHATHPSEFTAWFRAKVLEVTGVDLGAPPQGPLPDVLVDWRK
;
A
#
# COMPACT_ATOMS: atom_id res chain seq x y z
N MET A 1 -18.63 0.82 0.46
CA MET A 1 -17.18 0.93 0.56
C MET A 1 -16.53 0.72 -0.78
N SER A 2 -15.44 1.43 -1.04
CA SER A 2 -14.71 1.30 -2.30
C SER A 2 -13.60 0.26 -2.18
N VAL A 3 -13.20 -0.27 -3.32
CA VAL A 3 -12.10 -1.23 -3.43
C VAL A 3 -10.97 -0.59 -4.23
N PHE A 4 -9.76 -0.71 -3.71
CA PHE A 4 -8.54 -0.31 -4.42
C PHE A 4 -7.77 -1.56 -4.83
N ASN A 5 -7.35 -1.60 -6.09
CA ASN A 5 -6.44 -2.61 -6.61
C ASN A 5 -5.28 -1.88 -7.27
N GLY A 6 -4.11 -1.89 -6.64
CA GLY A 6 -2.94 -1.20 -7.17
C GLY A 6 -1.81 -2.14 -7.51
N MET A 7 -1.12 -1.85 -8.60
CA MET A 7 0.08 -2.56 -8.99
C MET A 7 1.25 -1.59 -8.90
N PHE A 8 2.18 -1.88 -7.98
CA PHE A 8 3.36 -1.05 -7.77
C PHE A 8 4.59 -1.80 -8.29
N PRO A 9 5.40 -1.18 -9.15
CA PRO A 9 6.65 -1.84 -9.57
C PRO A 9 7.58 -1.96 -8.36
N ILE A 10 8.26 -3.10 -8.24
CA ILE A 10 9.32 -3.25 -7.24
C ILE A 10 10.64 -2.86 -7.89
N VAL A 11 11.36 -1.95 -7.26
CA VAL A 11 12.68 -1.54 -7.72
C VAL A 11 13.58 -2.77 -7.84
N LYS A 12 14.32 -2.87 -8.93
CA LYS A 12 15.17 -4.02 -9.21
C LYS A 12 16.08 -4.34 -8.01
N GLY A 13 16.05 -5.59 -7.57
CA GLY A 13 16.83 -6.06 -6.43
C GLY A 13 16.20 -5.80 -5.07
N LYS A 14 14.99 -5.23 -5.01
CA LYS A 14 14.31 -4.89 -3.75
C LYS A 14 13.22 -5.89 -3.36
N GLU A 15 13.16 -7.07 -3.97
CA GLU A 15 12.16 -8.09 -3.61
C GLU A 15 12.32 -8.52 -2.15
N GLY A 16 13.57 -8.77 -1.71
CA GLY A 16 13.83 -9.12 -0.31
C GLY A 16 13.46 -8.01 0.67
N ALA A 17 13.78 -6.77 0.33
CA ALA A 17 13.40 -5.61 1.15
C ALA A 17 11.90 -5.43 1.22
N THR A 18 11.18 -5.72 0.12
CA THR A 18 9.71 -5.68 0.09
C THR A 18 9.12 -6.72 1.03
N ARG A 19 9.64 -7.95 1.01
CA ARG A 19 9.18 -9.01 1.91
C ARG A 19 9.45 -8.67 3.37
N ALA A 20 10.61 -8.09 3.66
CA ALA A 20 10.97 -7.67 5.02
C ALA A 20 10.04 -6.53 5.51
N PHE A 21 9.74 -5.58 4.64
CA PHE A 21 8.80 -4.50 4.93
C PHE A 21 7.41 -5.06 5.26
N ALA A 22 6.90 -5.97 4.43
CA ALA A 22 5.61 -6.61 4.67
C ALA A 22 5.58 -7.38 5.99
N ALA A 23 6.64 -8.11 6.31
CA ALA A 23 6.75 -8.84 7.57
C ALA A 23 6.73 -7.91 8.78
N GLU A 24 7.37 -6.74 8.69
CA GLU A 24 7.36 -5.76 9.76
C GLU A 24 5.98 -5.14 9.97
N VAL A 25 5.29 -4.80 8.88
CA VAL A 25 3.93 -4.29 8.94
C VAL A 25 2.96 -5.30 9.54
N ALA A 26 3.08 -6.57 9.16
CA ALA A 26 2.20 -7.64 9.65
C ALA A 26 2.58 -8.14 11.05
N GLY A 27 3.77 -7.83 11.54
CA GLY A 27 4.30 -8.29 12.82
C GLY A 27 4.52 -7.15 13.81
N PRO A 28 5.77 -6.68 14.00
CA PRO A 28 6.08 -5.70 15.04
C PRO A 28 5.31 -4.39 14.94
N ARG A 29 4.92 -3.98 13.73
CA ARG A 29 4.20 -2.72 13.52
C ARG A 29 2.70 -2.92 13.25
N GLN A 30 2.17 -4.09 13.56
CA GLN A 30 0.77 -4.40 13.31
C GLN A 30 -0.19 -3.42 14.01
N ALA A 31 0.12 -3.00 15.22
CA ALA A 31 -0.74 -2.07 15.96
C ALA A 31 -0.84 -0.71 15.26
N ASP A 32 0.27 -0.20 14.72
CA ASP A 32 0.29 1.05 13.98
C ASP A 32 -0.49 0.94 12.67
N PHE A 33 -0.35 -0.19 11.99
CA PHE A 33 -1.08 -0.45 10.74
C PHE A 33 -2.59 -0.53 10.99
N ARG A 34 -2.98 -1.18 12.09
CA ARG A 34 -4.39 -1.23 12.52
C ARG A 34 -4.93 0.17 12.80
N ALA A 35 -4.15 1.04 13.42
CA ALA A 35 -4.55 2.42 13.68
C ALA A 35 -4.78 3.19 12.37
N HIS A 36 -3.90 3.00 11.38
CA HIS A 36 -4.09 3.55 10.03
C HIS A 36 -5.41 3.06 9.42
N HIS A 37 -5.67 1.75 9.49
CA HIS A 37 -6.92 1.17 8.97
C HIS A 37 -8.15 1.76 9.64
N ALA A 38 -8.10 1.99 10.95
CA ALA A 38 -9.21 2.60 11.68
C ALA A 38 -9.49 4.02 11.17
N ARG A 39 -8.44 4.81 10.91
CA ARG A 39 -8.60 6.18 10.39
C ARG A 39 -9.16 6.21 8.96
N ALA A 40 -8.85 5.20 8.18
CA ALA A 40 -9.26 5.11 6.76
C ALA A 40 -10.50 4.23 6.54
N ASN A 41 -11.11 3.73 7.61
CA ASN A 41 -12.23 2.80 7.54
C ASN A 41 -11.90 1.57 6.67
N THR A 42 -10.66 1.11 6.70
CA THR A 42 -10.23 -0.06 5.93
C THR A 42 -10.66 -1.32 6.67
N THR A 43 -11.39 -2.19 5.99
CA THR A 43 -11.89 -3.46 6.55
C THR A 43 -11.02 -4.63 6.18
N ARG A 44 -10.27 -4.53 5.08
CA ARG A 44 -9.36 -5.58 4.65
C ARG A 44 -8.29 -4.99 3.74
N GLU A 45 -7.08 -5.50 3.89
CA GLU A 45 -5.98 -5.15 2.99
C GLU A 45 -5.11 -6.37 2.78
N THR A 46 -4.71 -6.62 1.53
CA THR A 46 -3.78 -7.70 1.19
C THR A 46 -2.66 -7.16 0.32
N TRP A 47 -1.47 -7.67 0.56
CA TRP A 47 -0.29 -7.39 -0.27
C TRP A 47 0.18 -8.72 -0.87
N THR A 48 0.42 -8.72 -2.17
CA THR A 48 0.88 -9.90 -2.91
C THR A 48 2.05 -9.50 -3.77
N ILE A 49 3.11 -10.29 -3.75
CA ILE A 49 4.24 -10.08 -4.65
C ILE A 49 4.07 -10.98 -5.87
N GLN A 50 4.19 -10.41 -7.06
CA GLN A 50 4.10 -11.14 -8.33
C GLN A 50 5.38 -10.93 -9.12
N GLU A 51 6.09 -12.01 -9.39
CA GLU A 51 7.26 -11.98 -10.25
C GLU A 51 6.85 -12.27 -11.69
N THR A 52 7.35 -11.48 -12.63
CA THR A 52 7.04 -11.60 -14.07
C THR A 52 8.31 -11.45 -14.89
N PRO A 53 8.30 -11.84 -16.17
CA PRO A 53 9.44 -11.58 -17.05
C PRO A 53 9.79 -10.09 -17.20
N MET A 54 8.84 -9.21 -16.90
CA MET A 54 9.05 -7.76 -16.98
C MET A 54 9.44 -7.13 -15.64
N GLY A 55 9.68 -7.94 -14.62
CA GLY A 55 10.04 -7.47 -13.28
C GLY A 55 9.03 -7.93 -12.23
N SER A 56 9.30 -7.55 -11.00
CA SER A 56 8.43 -7.91 -9.87
C SER A 56 7.50 -6.76 -9.52
N PHE A 57 6.32 -7.09 -9.05
CA PHE A 57 5.28 -6.12 -8.69
C PHE A 57 4.72 -6.44 -7.31
N LEU A 58 4.40 -5.37 -6.57
CA LEU A 58 3.64 -5.46 -5.34
C LEU A 58 2.18 -5.14 -5.67
N LEU A 59 1.32 -6.12 -5.48
CA LEU A 59 -0.11 -5.97 -5.71
C LEU A 59 -0.78 -5.64 -4.37
N VAL A 60 -1.43 -4.48 -4.31
CA VAL A 60 -2.10 -4.02 -3.10
C VAL A 60 -3.59 -3.98 -3.35
N TRP A 61 -4.34 -4.69 -2.53
CA TRP A 61 -5.80 -4.65 -2.55
C TRP A 61 -6.30 -4.21 -1.19
N PHE A 62 -7.19 -3.22 -1.14
CA PHE A 62 -7.87 -2.93 0.10
C PHE A 62 -9.31 -2.44 -0.14
N GLU A 63 -10.14 -2.63 0.88
CA GLU A 63 -11.51 -2.17 0.91
C GLU A 63 -11.65 -1.14 2.04
N GLY A 64 -12.14 0.05 1.70
CA GLY A 64 -12.29 1.14 2.66
C GLY A 64 -12.52 2.47 1.98
N ASP A 65 -12.16 3.55 2.66
CA ASP A 65 -12.18 4.89 2.10
C ASP A 65 -10.83 5.18 1.44
N ILE A 66 -10.80 5.12 0.12
CA ILE A 66 -9.55 5.22 -0.65
C ILE A 66 -8.88 6.59 -0.46
N GLU A 67 -9.67 7.67 -0.51
CA GLU A 67 -9.15 9.02 -0.31
C GLU A 67 -8.52 9.19 1.07
N LYS A 68 -9.19 8.72 2.10
CA LYS A 68 -8.68 8.78 3.47
C LYS A 68 -7.43 7.94 3.65
N ALA A 69 -7.39 6.76 3.03
CA ALA A 69 -6.22 5.89 3.12
C ALA A 69 -4.96 6.57 2.56
N PHE A 70 -5.06 7.11 1.35
CA PHE A 70 -3.93 7.82 0.75
C PHE A 70 -3.62 9.13 1.46
N GLY A 71 -4.64 9.86 1.89
CA GLY A 71 -4.46 11.09 2.67
C GLY A 71 -3.77 10.84 4.00
N ASP A 72 -4.11 9.76 4.68
CA ASP A 72 -3.48 9.37 5.94
C ASP A 72 -2.00 9.04 5.73
N HIS A 73 -1.68 8.26 4.70
CA HIS A 73 -0.29 7.97 4.37
C HIS A 73 0.50 9.23 4.01
N ALA A 74 -0.14 10.20 3.37
CA ALA A 74 0.52 11.42 2.94
C ALA A 74 0.77 12.40 4.08
N THR A 75 -0.15 12.51 5.04
CA THR A 75 -0.16 13.66 5.96
C THR A 75 -0.24 13.33 7.44
N HIS A 76 -0.55 12.09 7.84
CA HIS A 76 -0.69 11.78 9.26
C HIS A 76 0.66 11.96 9.98
N PRO A 77 0.70 12.75 11.07
CA PRO A 77 1.95 13.11 11.72
C PRO A 77 2.39 12.06 12.76
N SER A 78 2.83 10.90 12.30
CA SER A 78 3.35 9.85 13.19
C SER A 78 4.66 9.29 12.65
N GLU A 79 5.46 8.68 13.53
CA GLU A 79 6.71 8.02 13.14
C GLU A 79 6.40 6.88 12.17
N PHE A 80 5.34 6.12 12.44
CA PHE A 80 4.93 5.03 11.57
C PHE A 80 4.65 5.52 10.15
N THR A 81 3.91 6.60 10.00
CA THR A 81 3.57 7.16 8.68
C THR A 81 4.82 7.57 7.91
N ALA A 82 5.75 8.24 8.58
CA ALA A 82 7.02 8.63 7.95
C ALA A 82 7.85 7.41 7.54
N TRP A 83 7.92 6.41 8.41
CA TRP A 83 8.62 5.15 8.13
C TRP A 83 7.97 4.41 6.96
N PHE A 84 6.64 4.33 6.96
CA PHE A 84 5.88 3.65 5.90
C PHE A 84 6.12 4.29 4.54
N ARG A 85 6.04 5.61 4.46
CA ARG A 85 6.33 6.35 3.21
C ARG A 85 7.75 6.10 2.72
N ALA A 86 8.71 6.12 3.63
CA ALA A 86 10.12 5.89 3.29
C ALA A 86 10.34 4.49 2.74
N LYS A 87 9.68 3.49 3.32
CA LYS A 87 9.78 2.10 2.86
C LYS A 87 9.12 1.91 1.50
N VAL A 88 7.93 2.48 1.28
CA VAL A 88 7.26 2.41 -0.02
C VAL A 88 8.13 3.06 -1.10
N LEU A 89 8.71 4.22 -0.81
CA LEU A 89 9.61 4.90 -1.75
C LEU A 89 10.85 4.04 -2.05
N GLU A 90 11.44 3.42 -1.03
CA GLU A 90 12.62 2.56 -1.18
C GLU A 90 12.33 1.37 -2.10
N VAL A 91 11.21 0.66 -1.89
CA VAL A 91 10.95 -0.61 -2.57
C VAL A 91 10.19 -0.46 -3.87
N THR A 92 9.43 0.60 -4.07
CA THR A 92 8.61 0.78 -5.28
C THR A 92 8.96 2.03 -6.09
N GLY A 93 9.66 2.98 -5.51
CA GLY A 93 9.92 4.27 -6.14
C GLY A 93 8.73 5.22 -6.11
N VAL A 94 7.62 4.83 -5.47
CA VAL A 94 6.43 5.67 -5.37
C VAL A 94 6.47 6.51 -4.10
N ASP A 95 6.29 7.82 -4.25
CA ASP A 95 6.19 8.75 -3.13
C ASP A 95 4.72 8.94 -2.74
N LEU A 96 4.33 8.32 -1.62
CA LEU A 96 2.95 8.45 -1.13
C LEU A 96 2.64 9.84 -0.55
N GLY A 97 3.66 10.66 -0.35
CA GLY A 97 3.48 12.05 0.09
C GLY A 97 3.16 13.01 -1.05
N ALA A 98 3.33 12.58 -2.28
CA ALA A 98 3.05 13.37 -3.48
C ALA A 98 1.71 13.00 -4.10
N PRO A 99 1.08 13.90 -4.89
CA PRO A 99 -0.11 13.53 -5.64
C PRO A 99 0.17 12.37 -6.60
N PRO A 100 -0.82 11.52 -6.90
CA PRO A 100 -0.66 10.45 -7.89
C PRO A 100 -0.24 11.02 -9.24
N GLN A 101 0.67 10.32 -9.94
CA GLN A 101 1.16 10.76 -11.25
C GLN A 101 0.24 10.38 -12.40
N GLY A 102 -0.88 9.74 -12.11
CA GLY A 102 -1.87 9.34 -13.09
C GLY A 102 -3.16 8.95 -12.40
N PRO A 103 -4.16 8.51 -13.17
CA PRO A 103 -5.42 8.08 -12.58
C PRO A 103 -5.21 6.83 -11.72
N LEU A 104 -5.99 6.72 -10.65
CA LEU A 104 -6.03 5.50 -9.86
C LEU A 104 -6.68 4.38 -10.68
N PRO A 105 -6.39 3.11 -10.35
CA PRO A 105 -7.00 1.99 -11.05
C PRO A 105 -8.53 2.03 -11.00
N ASP A 106 -9.17 1.70 -12.13
CA ASP A 106 -10.62 1.62 -12.23
C ASP A 106 -11.09 0.21 -11.96
N VAL A 107 -12.03 0.05 -11.04
CA VAL A 107 -12.68 -1.25 -10.82
C VAL A 107 -13.74 -1.45 -11.89
N LEU A 108 -13.56 -2.46 -12.72
CA LEU A 108 -14.49 -2.74 -13.82
C LEU A 108 -15.63 -3.67 -13.40
N VAL A 109 -15.38 -4.58 -12.48
CA VAL A 109 -16.39 -5.49 -11.95
C VAL A 109 -16.12 -5.65 -10.45
N ASP A 110 -17.14 -5.40 -9.66
CA ASP A 110 -17.11 -5.65 -8.22
C ASP A 110 -18.36 -6.43 -7.88
N TRP A 111 -18.27 -7.76 -8.09
CA TRP A 111 -19.38 -8.66 -7.83
C TRP A 111 -19.38 -9.10 -6.38
N ARG A 112 -20.53 -9.02 -5.75
CA ARG A 112 -20.73 -9.49 -4.38
C ARG A 112 -21.93 -10.46 -4.36
N LYS A 113 -21.82 -11.46 -3.49
CA LYS A 113 -22.90 -12.42 -3.28
C LYS A 113 -23.99 -11.81 -2.40
#